data_0c257cf57fd3468eddce822a48698d89
#
_entry.id   0c257cf57fd3468eddce822a48698d89
#
_cell.length_a   1.000
_cell.length_b   1.000
_cell.length_c   1.000
_cell.angle_alpha   90.00
_cell.angle_beta   90.00
_cell.angle_gamma   90.00
#
_symmetry.space_group_name_H-M   'P 1'
#
loop_
_entity.id
_entity.type
_entity.pdbx_description
1 polymer ?
#
loop_
_entity_poly.entity_id
_entity_poly.type
_entity_poly.pdbx_seq_one_letter_code
_entity_poly.pdbx_strand_id
1 'polypeptide(L)'
;ELAFGTIDSWLLWKLTGGKSHFTDATNASRTMLFNIRSQCWDEDLLTLFEVPASMLPEVKDCAAEFGTTEPSHFGAPIPITGMIGDQQSAAFGQGCFQQGMAKSTYGTGCFLLLNTGTDVLNSQNQLLSTVAYRLDGEPAYAIEGSIFMAGATMQWIRDGLKLIENSADSEALAEQSRNDLSVYLVPAFTGLGAPYWDPDARGALLGMTRDTGIKEVVTAGLMSLCYHCLLYTSD
;
A
#
# COMPACT_ATOMS: atom_id res chain seq x y z
N GLU A 1 6.35 -22.89 -21.92
CA GLU A 1 5.54 -21.65 -21.96
C GLU A 1 5.86 -20.82 -20.72
N LEU A 2 5.91 -19.49 -20.89
CA LEU A 2 6.05 -18.56 -19.76
C LEU A 2 4.67 -18.15 -19.28
N ALA A 3 4.49 -18.01 -17.95
CA ALA A 3 3.30 -17.48 -17.34
C ALA A 3 3.70 -16.32 -16.43
N PHE A 4 2.91 -15.26 -16.44
CA PHE A 4 3.06 -14.11 -15.53
C PHE A 4 2.12 -14.29 -14.33
N GLY A 5 2.53 -13.77 -13.20
CA GLY A 5 1.67 -13.67 -12.02
C GLY A 5 2.27 -12.77 -10.96
N THR A 6 1.42 -12.08 -10.27
CA THR A 6 1.74 -11.44 -8.98
C THR A 6 1.93 -12.53 -7.92
N ILE A 7 2.31 -12.16 -6.71
CA ILE A 7 2.64 -13.12 -5.64
C ILE A 7 1.49 -14.08 -5.32
N ASP A 8 0.24 -13.61 -5.40
CA ASP A 8 -0.97 -14.39 -5.20
C ASP A 8 -1.11 -15.52 -6.22
N SER A 9 -0.94 -15.22 -7.53
CA SER A 9 -0.97 -16.21 -8.60
C SER A 9 0.13 -17.25 -8.45
N TRP A 10 1.34 -16.82 -8.04
CA TRP A 10 2.45 -17.72 -7.78
C TRP A 10 2.19 -18.62 -6.58
N LEU A 11 1.64 -18.09 -5.48
CA LEU A 11 1.26 -18.88 -4.31
C LEU A 11 0.16 -19.89 -4.66
N LEU A 12 -0.85 -19.45 -5.41
CA LEU A 12 -1.92 -20.31 -5.89
C LEU A 12 -1.35 -21.47 -6.73
N TRP A 13 -0.48 -21.15 -7.70
CA TRP A 13 0.16 -22.14 -8.55
C TRP A 13 0.95 -23.18 -7.74
N LYS A 14 1.69 -22.72 -6.71
CA LYS A 14 2.43 -23.61 -5.79
C LYS A 14 1.49 -24.48 -4.97
N LEU A 15 0.47 -23.89 -4.37
CA LEU A 15 -0.47 -24.60 -3.50
C LEU A 15 -1.29 -25.66 -4.26
N THR A 16 -1.60 -25.40 -5.53
CA THR A 16 -2.40 -26.31 -6.38
C THR A 16 -1.56 -27.30 -7.21
N GLY A 17 -0.23 -27.31 -7.02
CA GLY A 17 0.66 -28.17 -7.80
C GLY A 17 0.69 -27.83 -9.29
N GLY A 18 0.57 -26.56 -9.64
CA GLY A 18 0.62 -26.06 -11.02
C GLY A 18 -0.69 -26.19 -11.81
N LYS A 19 -1.81 -26.47 -11.13
CA LYS A 19 -3.11 -26.70 -11.79
C LYS A 19 -3.93 -25.44 -12.01
N SER A 20 -3.67 -24.39 -11.25
CA SER A 20 -4.44 -23.13 -11.29
C SER A 20 -3.54 -21.94 -11.59
N HIS A 21 -3.98 -21.09 -12.53
CA HIS A 21 -3.32 -19.85 -12.91
C HIS A 21 -4.37 -18.73 -12.93
N PHE A 22 -4.70 -18.23 -11.75
CA PHE A 22 -5.70 -17.18 -11.53
C PHE A 22 -5.10 -16.04 -10.70
N THR A 23 -5.71 -14.89 -10.78
CA THR A 23 -5.55 -13.74 -9.88
C THR A 23 -6.92 -13.18 -9.54
N ASP A 24 -7.01 -12.27 -8.57
CA ASP A 24 -8.22 -11.51 -8.32
C ASP A 24 -8.14 -10.08 -8.85
N ALA A 25 -9.28 -9.38 -8.91
CA ALA A 25 -9.36 -8.03 -9.44
C ALA A 25 -8.49 -7.02 -8.66
N THR A 26 -8.29 -7.22 -7.35
CA THR A 26 -7.48 -6.32 -6.53
C THR A 26 -5.99 -6.43 -6.84
N ASN A 27 -5.46 -7.65 -6.96
CA ASN A 27 -4.08 -7.89 -7.37
C ASN A 27 -3.85 -7.49 -8.84
N ALA A 28 -4.79 -7.81 -9.74
CA ALA A 28 -4.72 -7.40 -11.14
C ALA A 28 -4.62 -5.87 -11.28
N SER A 29 -5.35 -5.10 -10.48
CA SER A 29 -5.33 -3.63 -10.50
C SER A 29 -3.96 -3.02 -10.15
N ARG A 30 -3.03 -3.80 -9.59
CA ARG A 30 -1.67 -3.35 -9.22
C ARG A 30 -0.61 -3.60 -10.30
N THR A 31 -0.99 -4.20 -11.43
CA THR A 31 -0.04 -4.64 -12.46
C THR A 31 0.28 -3.57 -13.50
N MET A 32 -0.47 -2.47 -13.57
CA MET A 32 -0.48 -1.48 -14.66
C MET A 32 -0.91 -2.06 -16.03
N LEU A 33 -1.47 -3.25 -16.05
CA LEU A 33 -1.96 -3.94 -17.26
C LEU A 33 -3.47 -4.16 -17.25
N PHE A 34 -4.11 -3.94 -16.09
CA PHE A 34 -5.54 -4.17 -15.86
C PHE A 34 -6.31 -2.86 -15.90
N ASN A 35 -7.35 -2.80 -16.72
CA ASN A 35 -8.24 -1.67 -16.77
C ASN A 35 -9.31 -1.79 -15.68
N ILE A 36 -9.20 -0.97 -14.64
CA ILE A 36 -10.10 -1.01 -13.49
C ILE A 36 -11.55 -0.61 -13.81
N ARG A 37 -11.80 0.05 -14.95
CA ARG A 37 -13.16 0.42 -15.37
C ARG A 37 -13.85 -0.71 -16.12
N SER A 38 -13.17 -1.31 -17.10
CA SER A 38 -13.68 -2.45 -17.86
C SER A 38 -13.54 -3.79 -17.16
N GLN A 39 -12.77 -3.84 -16.06
CA GLN A 39 -12.50 -5.04 -15.26
C GLN A 39 -11.86 -6.18 -16.06
N CYS A 40 -11.01 -5.85 -17.02
CA CYS A 40 -10.26 -6.80 -17.84
C CYS A 40 -8.83 -6.32 -18.10
N TRP A 41 -7.99 -7.20 -18.59
CA TRP A 41 -6.67 -6.82 -19.11
C TRP A 41 -6.83 -5.83 -20.27
N ASP A 42 -6.05 -4.76 -20.26
CA ASP A 42 -6.15 -3.66 -21.22
C ASP A 42 -5.25 -3.92 -22.43
N GLU A 43 -5.86 -4.08 -23.61
CA GLU A 43 -5.14 -4.43 -24.84
C GLU A 43 -4.15 -3.33 -25.27
N ASP A 44 -4.46 -2.06 -25.04
CA ASP A 44 -3.55 -0.95 -25.36
C ASP A 44 -2.33 -0.97 -24.44
N LEU A 45 -2.52 -1.24 -23.14
CA LEU A 45 -1.43 -1.37 -22.19
C LEU A 45 -0.59 -2.62 -22.47
N LEU A 46 -1.21 -3.75 -22.79
CA LEU A 46 -0.50 -4.96 -23.17
C LEU A 46 0.37 -4.72 -24.42
N THR A 47 -0.15 -4.00 -25.40
CA THR A 47 0.60 -3.62 -26.60
C THR A 47 1.75 -2.67 -26.27
N LEU A 48 1.50 -1.65 -25.42
CA LEU A 48 2.49 -0.65 -25.03
C LEU A 48 3.69 -1.30 -24.30
N PHE A 49 3.41 -2.25 -23.40
CA PHE A 49 4.43 -2.94 -22.62
C PHE A 49 4.94 -4.23 -23.27
N GLU A 50 4.49 -4.56 -24.49
CA GLU A 50 4.87 -5.75 -25.22
C GLU A 50 4.62 -7.07 -24.44
N VAL A 51 3.51 -7.12 -23.67
CA VAL A 51 3.14 -8.28 -22.86
C VAL A 51 2.09 -9.13 -23.60
N PRO A 52 2.39 -10.38 -23.94
CA PRO A 52 1.41 -11.27 -24.57
C PRO A 52 0.26 -11.61 -23.60
N ALA A 53 -0.99 -11.41 -24.00
CA ALA A 53 -2.17 -11.73 -23.21
C ALA A 53 -2.21 -13.20 -22.73
N SER A 54 -1.64 -14.11 -23.53
CA SER A 54 -1.58 -15.54 -23.20
C SER A 54 -0.71 -15.88 -21.98
N MET A 55 0.10 -14.94 -21.50
CA MET A 55 0.93 -15.10 -20.30
C MET A 55 0.18 -14.73 -19.02
N LEU A 56 -0.94 -14.01 -19.13
CA LEU A 56 -1.64 -13.43 -17.98
C LEU A 56 -2.63 -14.42 -17.36
N PRO A 57 -2.81 -14.38 -16.02
CA PRO A 57 -3.81 -15.20 -15.35
C PRO A 57 -5.23 -14.73 -15.68
N GLU A 58 -6.20 -15.61 -15.59
CA GLU A 58 -7.60 -15.24 -15.57
C GLU A 58 -7.92 -14.46 -14.28
N VAL A 59 -8.65 -13.34 -14.42
CA VAL A 59 -8.99 -12.46 -13.29
C VAL A 59 -10.37 -12.84 -12.74
N LYS A 60 -10.40 -13.28 -11.49
CA LYS A 60 -11.61 -13.69 -10.77
C LYS A 60 -12.04 -12.64 -9.74
N ASP A 61 -13.21 -12.83 -9.18
CA ASP A 61 -13.68 -12.11 -8.01
C ASP A 61 -12.83 -12.47 -6.78
N CYS A 62 -12.82 -11.59 -5.76
CA CYS A 62 -12.07 -11.86 -4.53
C CYS A 62 -12.60 -13.10 -3.78
N ALA A 63 -13.88 -13.42 -3.94
CA ALA A 63 -14.51 -14.66 -3.46
C ALA A 63 -14.91 -15.51 -4.68
N ALA A 64 -14.11 -16.53 -5.00
CA ALA A 64 -14.31 -17.41 -6.15
C ALA A 64 -13.62 -18.78 -5.91
N GLU A 65 -13.90 -19.74 -6.77
CA GLU A 65 -13.15 -20.99 -6.79
C GLU A 65 -11.82 -20.80 -7.52
N PHE A 66 -10.72 -20.81 -6.77
CA PHE A 66 -9.36 -20.71 -7.29
C PHE A 66 -8.68 -22.06 -7.50
N GLY A 67 -9.21 -23.11 -6.88
CA GLY A 67 -8.68 -24.46 -6.94
C GLY A 67 -8.62 -25.12 -5.56
N THR A 68 -7.85 -26.20 -5.48
CA THR A 68 -7.68 -26.98 -4.25
C THR A 68 -6.21 -27.26 -4.00
N THR A 69 -5.79 -27.17 -2.76
CA THR A 69 -4.39 -27.42 -2.38
C THR A 69 -4.00 -28.88 -2.58
N GLU A 70 -2.72 -29.10 -2.93
CA GLU A 70 -2.14 -30.44 -2.89
C GLU A 70 -2.11 -30.96 -1.44
N PRO A 71 -2.52 -32.24 -1.21
CA PRO A 71 -2.54 -32.80 0.14
C PRO A 71 -1.18 -32.78 0.86
N SER A 72 -0.09 -32.73 0.11
CA SER A 72 1.28 -32.69 0.63
C SER A 72 1.57 -31.46 1.47
N HIS A 73 0.82 -30.35 1.28
CA HIS A 73 1.03 -29.12 2.04
C HIS A 73 0.41 -29.17 3.43
N PHE A 74 -0.81 -29.74 3.54
CA PHE A 74 -1.62 -29.67 4.76
C PHE A 74 -2.18 -31.01 5.22
N GLY A 75 -1.80 -32.13 4.59
CA GLY A 75 -2.29 -33.46 4.90
C GLY A 75 -3.65 -33.80 4.28
N ALA A 76 -4.37 -32.81 3.76
CA ALA A 76 -5.67 -32.97 3.09
C ALA A 76 -5.84 -31.88 2.00
N PRO A 77 -6.67 -32.14 0.98
CA PRO A 77 -7.02 -31.11 -0.01
C PRO A 77 -7.94 -30.07 0.65
N ILE A 78 -7.56 -28.79 0.52
CA ILE A 78 -8.31 -27.65 1.06
C ILE A 78 -8.73 -26.75 -0.12
N PRO A 79 -10.04 -26.45 -0.30
CA PRO A 79 -10.49 -25.50 -1.30
C PRO A 79 -9.92 -24.10 -1.05
N ILE A 80 -9.46 -23.44 -2.11
CA ILE A 80 -9.02 -22.05 -2.09
C ILE A 80 -10.16 -21.21 -2.67
N THR A 81 -10.85 -20.46 -1.82
CA THR A 81 -12.09 -19.76 -2.16
C THR A 81 -12.02 -18.24 -2.00
N GLY A 82 -10.86 -17.72 -1.64
CA GLY A 82 -10.65 -16.28 -1.48
C GLY A 82 -9.23 -15.86 -1.87
N MET A 83 -9.13 -14.74 -2.53
CA MET A 83 -7.87 -14.09 -2.92
C MET A 83 -8.10 -12.58 -2.95
N ILE A 84 -7.23 -11.82 -2.32
CA ILE A 84 -7.35 -10.36 -2.24
C ILE A 84 -5.99 -9.77 -1.87
N GLY A 85 -5.65 -8.58 -2.42
CA GLY A 85 -4.42 -7.86 -2.06
C GLY A 85 -4.38 -7.46 -0.59
N ASP A 86 -3.19 -7.35 -0.01
CA ASP A 86 -2.99 -7.12 1.42
C ASP A 86 -3.64 -5.83 1.94
N GLN A 87 -3.50 -4.72 1.21
CA GLN A 87 -4.08 -3.44 1.60
C GLN A 87 -5.61 -3.45 1.49
N GLN A 88 -6.14 -4.10 0.46
CA GLN A 88 -7.57 -4.29 0.24
C GLN A 88 -8.16 -5.25 1.28
N SER A 89 -7.47 -6.34 1.59
CA SER A 89 -7.89 -7.28 2.64
C SER A 89 -7.92 -6.63 4.01
N ALA A 90 -6.96 -5.74 4.30
CA ALA A 90 -6.96 -4.96 5.53
C ALA A 90 -8.18 -4.02 5.61
N ALA A 91 -8.55 -3.34 4.51
CA ALA A 91 -9.75 -2.51 4.47
C ALA A 91 -11.02 -3.36 4.66
N PHE A 92 -11.10 -4.51 4.00
CA PHE A 92 -12.20 -5.45 4.13
C PHE A 92 -12.31 -6.00 5.57
N GLY A 93 -11.19 -6.41 6.15
CA GLY A 93 -11.12 -6.91 7.53
C GLY A 93 -11.43 -5.86 8.60
N GLN A 94 -11.21 -4.56 8.31
CA GLN A 94 -11.63 -3.43 9.16
C GLN A 94 -13.08 -3.01 8.93
N GLY A 95 -13.82 -3.68 8.06
CA GLY A 95 -15.23 -3.39 7.79
C GLY A 95 -15.47 -2.15 6.92
N CYS A 96 -14.49 -1.71 6.13
CA CYS A 96 -14.61 -0.54 5.26
C CYS A 96 -15.43 -0.86 3.99
N PHE A 97 -16.69 -1.23 4.16
CA PHE A 97 -17.58 -1.67 3.07
C PHE A 97 -18.39 -0.53 2.42
N GLN A 98 -18.53 0.60 3.09
CA GLN A 98 -19.35 1.70 2.60
C GLN A 98 -18.48 2.82 2.06
N GLN A 99 -19.02 3.55 1.08
CA GLN A 99 -18.40 4.77 0.57
C GLN A 99 -18.10 5.76 1.72
N GLY A 100 -16.90 6.32 1.71
CA GLY A 100 -16.40 7.22 2.73
C GLY A 100 -15.74 6.54 3.93
N MET A 101 -15.82 5.22 4.05
CA MET A 101 -15.03 4.48 5.06
C MET A 101 -13.58 4.34 4.63
N ALA A 102 -12.68 4.53 5.58
CA ALA A 102 -11.24 4.46 5.33
C ALA A 102 -10.52 3.61 6.37
N LYS A 103 -9.44 2.98 5.94
CA LYS A 103 -8.44 2.39 6.84
C LYS A 103 -7.09 3.04 6.61
N SER A 104 -6.28 3.12 7.65
CA SER A 104 -4.89 3.52 7.55
C SER A 104 -4.00 2.45 8.20
N THR A 105 -3.01 1.99 7.46
CA THR A 105 -2.01 1.04 7.93
C THR A 105 -0.72 1.78 8.24
N TYR A 106 -0.28 1.74 9.48
CA TYR A 106 0.99 2.31 9.93
C TYR A 106 2.01 1.19 10.13
N GLY A 107 2.90 1.04 9.16
CA GLY A 107 4.01 0.09 9.19
C GLY A 107 5.33 0.78 8.85
N THR A 108 6.15 0.17 8.02
CA THR A 108 7.36 0.79 7.44
C THR A 108 6.98 2.08 6.70
N GLY A 109 5.97 2.01 5.83
CA GLY A 109 5.23 3.14 5.27
C GLY A 109 3.86 3.28 5.93
N CYS A 110 3.09 4.27 5.49
CA CYS A 110 1.68 4.43 5.83
C CYS A 110 0.84 4.37 4.56
N PHE A 111 -0.24 3.57 4.59
CA PHE A 111 -1.12 3.36 3.45
C PHE A 111 -2.56 3.61 3.86
N LEU A 112 -3.10 4.71 3.37
CA LEU A 112 -4.51 5.06 3.51
C LEU A 112 -5.29 4.48 2.33
N LEU A 113 -6.40 3.81 2.61
CA LEU A 113 -7.36 3.36 1.61
C LEU A 113 -8.75 3.88 1.97
N LEU A 114 -9.32 4.71 1.11
CA LEU A 114 -10.67 5.28 1.24
C LEU A 114 -11.59 4.62 0.23
N ASN A 115 -12.62 3.94 0.70
CA ASN A 115 -13.64 3.31 -0.15
C ASN A 115 -14.48 4.39 -0.86
N THR A 116 -14.58 4.35 -2.20
CA THR A 116 -15.33 5.29 -3.04
C THR A 116 -16.62 4.68 -3.60
N GLY A 117 -17.00 3.48 -3.12
CA GLY A 117 -18.18 2.77 -3.61
C GLY A 117 -17.99 2.28 -5.05
N THR A 118 -18.98 2.53 -5.89
CA THR A 118 -18.99 2.16 -7.31
C THR A 118 -18.30 3.17 -8.22
N ASP A 119 -17.80 4.28 -7.66
CA ASP A 119 -17.24 5.39 -8.42
C ASP A 119 -15.72 5.28 -8.53
N VAL A 120 -15.21 5.23 -9.76
CA VAL A 120 -13.78 5.41 -10.03
C VAL A 120 -13.47 6.89 -10.02
N LEU A 121 -13.00 7.39 -8.89
CA LEU A 121 -12.63 8.79 -8.75
C LEU A 121 -11.23 9.05 -9.32
N ASN A 122 -11.08 10.13 -10.08
CA ASN A 122 -9.78 10.64 -10.50
C ASN A 122 -9.35 11.69 -9.47
N SER A 123 -8.34 11.36 -8.67
CA SER A 123 -7.79 12.30 -7.70
C SER A 123 -7.13 13.50 -8.38
N GLN A 124 -7.40 14.70 -7.87
CA GLN A 124 -6.69 15.92 -8.28
C GLN A 124 -5.32 16.04 -7.60
N ASN A 125 -5.08 15.27 -6.55
CA ASN A 125 -3.85 15.24 -5.75
C ASN A 125 -2.98 14.03 -6.05
N GLN A 126 -3.13 13.44 -7.23
CA GLN A 126 -2.31 12.32 -7.69
C GLN A 126 -2.35 11.09 -6.76
N LEU A 127 -3.44 10.90 -6.02
CA LEU A 127 -3.72 9.65 -5.32
C LEU A 127 -4.09 8.56 -6.32
N LEU A 128 -3.84 7.31 -5.97
CA LEU A 128 -4.10 6.18 -6.86
C LEU A 128 -5.54 5.70 -6.72
N SER A 129 -6.24 5.56 -7.86
CA SER A 129 -7.52 4.83 -7.88
C SER A 129 -7.23 3.34 -8.06
N THR A 130 -7.92 2.51 -7.29
CA THR A 130 -7.72 1.06 -7.28
C THR A 130 -9.05 0.32 -7.09
N VAL A 131 -9.05 -0.99 -7.34
CA VAL A 131 -10.17 -1.86 -6.96
C VAL A 131 -10.05 -2.16 -5.47
N ALA A 132 -11.08 -1.85 -4.69
CA ALA A 132 -11.16 -2.18 -3.27
C ALA A 132 -11.48 -3.67 -3.05
N TYR A 133 -12.44 -4.18 -3.80
CA TYR A 133 -12.81 -5.60 -3.93
C TYR A 133 -13.74 -5.78 -5.13
N ARG A 134 -13.91 -7.01 -5.59
CA ARG A 134 -14.96 -7.39 -6.55
C ARG A 134 -15.65 -8.65 -6.06
N LEU A 135 -16.97 -8.59 -5.93
CA LEU A 135 -17.83 -9.68 -5.46
C LEU A 135 -19.05 -9.77 -6.39
N ASP A 136 -19.43 -10.98 -6.77
CA ASP A 136 -20.57 -11.25 -7.68
C ASP A 136 -20.51 -10.44 -8.99
N GLY A 137 -19.29 -10.20 -9.47
CA GLY A 137 -19.04 -9.40 -10.68
C GLY A 137 -19.05 -7.89 -10.46
N GLU A 138 -19.43 -7.41 -9.28
CA GLU A 138 -19.58 -5.99 -8.97
C GLU A 138 -18.33 -5.44 -8.28
N PRO A 139 -17.58 -4.52 -8.89
CA PRO A 139 -16.42 -3.89 -8.28
C PRO A 139 -16.80 -2.75 -7.35
N ALA A 140 -16.15 -2.70 -6.19
CA ALA A 140 -16.02 -1.50 -5.38
C ALA A 140 -14.63 -0.91 -5.57
N TYR A 141 -14.55 0.42 -5.53
CA TYR A 141 -13.32 1.15 -5.76
C TYR A 141 -12.81 1.86 -4.50
N ALA A 142 -11.56 2.26 -4.54
CA ALA A 142 -10.95 3.06 -3.48
C ALA A 142 -9.93 4.04 -4.06
N ILE A 143 -9.65 5.09 -3.28
CA ILE A 143 -8.48 5.95 -3.45
C ILE A 143 -7.43 5.54 -2.43
N GLU A 144 -6.19 5.43 -2.88
CA GLU A 144 -5.03 5.08 -2.06
C GLU A 144 -4.05 6.25 -1.97
N GLY A 145 -3.69 6.60 -0.72
CA GLY A 145 -2.56 7.47 -0.41
C GLY A 145 -1.42 6.65 0.17
N SER A 146 -0.21 6.86 -0.35
CA SER A 146 0.98 6.10 0.05
C SER A 146 2.07 7.02 0.57
N ILE A 147 2.48 6.81 1.83
CA ILE A 147 3.64 7.43 2.47
C ILE A 147 4.71 6.35 2.62
N PHE A 148 5.84 6.51 1.93
CA PHE A 148 6.88 5.48 1.91
C PHE A 148 7.60 5.33 3.24
N MET A 149 7.73 6.42 3.99
CA MET A 149 8.53 6.50 5.21
C MET A 149 7.66 6.89 6.40
N ALA A 150 7.11 5.89 7.09
CA ALA A 150 6.37 6.07 8.35
C ALA A 150 7.18 5.52 9.53
N GLY A 151 6.90 4.31 9.99
CA GLY A 151 7.66 3.67 11.07
C GLY A 151 9.15 3.53 10.74
N ALA A 152 9.52 3.44 9.45
CA ALA A 152 10.90 3.45 9.00
C ALA A 152 11.65 4.75 9.38
N THR A 153 10.96 5.88 9.49
CA THR A 153 11.56 7.14 10.00
C THR A 153 12.04 6.97 11.43
N MET A 154 11.22 6.38 12.29
CA MET A 154 11.60 6.13 13.69
C MET A 154 12.68 5.04 13.81
N GLN A 155 12.63 4.02 12.96
CA GLN A 155 13.70 3.03 12.86
C GLN A 155 15.03 3.67 12.46
N TRP A 156 15.02 4.59 11.49
CA TRP A 156 16.22 5.32 11.08
C TRP A 156 16.78 6.21 12.21
N ILE A 157 15.90 6.91 12.96
CA ILE A 157 16.32 7.71 14.14
C ILE A 157 16.97 6.80 15.19
N ARG A 158 16.44 5.58 15.41
CA ARG A 158 16.97 4.60 16.33
C ARG A 158 18.26 3.95 15.81
N ASP A 159 18.22 3.34 14.64
CA ASP A 159 19.27 2.45 14.15
C ASP A 159 20.36 3.18 13.36
N GLY A 160 19.97 4.19 12.59
CA GLY A 160 20.86 5.01 11.76
C GLY A 160 21.53 6.13 12.54
N LEU A 161 20.74 6.96 13.22
CA LEU A 161 21.25 8.08 14.01
C LEU A 161 21.63 7.69 15.45
N LYS A 162 21.06 6.59 15.96
CA LYS A 162 21.26 6.11 17.36
C LYS A 162 20.89 7.16 18.41
N LEU A 163 19.83 7.94 18.13
CA LEU A 163 19.37 8.98 19.05
C LEU A 163 18.42 8.45 20.13
N ILE A 164 17.80 7.29 19.91
CA ILE A 164 16.93 6.59 20.86
C ILE A 164 17.31 5.10 20.90
N GLU A 165 17.06 4.43 22.02
CA GLU A 165 17.29 3.00 22.15
C GLU A 165 16.06 2.19 21.67
N ASN A 166 14.84 2.66 22.00
CA ASN A 166 13.60 2.04 21.60
C ASN A 166 12.68 3.04 20.91
N SER A 167 11.93 2.58 19.93
CA SER A 167 10.93 3.45 19.25
C SER A 167 9.83 3.92 20.22
N ALA A 168 9.54 3.17 21.28
CA ALA A 168 8.59 3.54 22.32
C ALA A 168 9.01 4.80 23.12
N ASP A 169 10.30 5.11 23.17
CA ASP A 169 10.82 6.28 23.90
C ASP A 169 10.44 7.60 23.18
N SER A 170 10.00 7.52 21.93
CA SER A 170 9.72 8.69 21.10
C SER A 170 8.58 9.58 21.63
N GLU A 171 7.54 9.00 22.23
CA GLU A 171 6.41 9.74 22.81
C GLU A 171 6.89 10.61 23.97
N ALA A 172 7.58 10.01 24.94
CA ALA A 172 8.08 10.72 26.11
C ALA A 172 9.10 11.83 25.77
N LEU A 173 9.89 11.64 24.70
CA LEU A 173 10.80 12.65 24.19
C LEU A 173 10.05 13.79 23.49
N ALA A 174 9.02 13.47 22.72
CA ALA A 174 8.20 14.47 22.03
C ALA A 174 7.43 15.36 23.02
N GLU A 175 6.89 14.79 24.10
CA GLU A 175 6.23 15.55 25.17
C GLU A 175 7.16 16.56 25.87
N GLN A 176 8.46 16.29 25.86
CA GLN A 176 9.48 17.15 26.46
C GLN A 176 10.14 18.09 25.44
N SER A 177 9.76 18.04 24.18
CA SER A 177 10.27 18.91 23.13
C SER A 177 9.81 20.36 23.33
N ARG A 178 10.63 21.29 22.90
CA ARG A 178 10.33 22.72 22.97
C ARG A 178 9.37 23.11 21.86
N ASN A 179 8.25 23.72 22.22
CA ASN A 179 7.22 24.18 21.29
C ASN A 179 7.62 25.41 20.45
N ASP A 180 8.70 26.10 20.84
CA ASP A 180 9.19 27.32 20.18
C ASP A 180 10.25 27.02 19.09
N LEU A 181 10.67 25.76 18.92
CA LEU A 181 11.62 25.34 17.90
C LEU A 181 10.89 24.71 16.71
N SER A 182 11.04 25.35 15.55
CA SER A 182 10.46 24.89 14.30
C SER A 182 11.45 23.99 13.55
N VAL A 183 11.61 22.75 14.01
CA VAL A 183 12.44 21.74 13.34
C VAL A 183 11.51 20.83 12.52
N TYR A 184 11.85 20.65 11.25
CA TYR A 184 11.08 19.82 10.32
C TYR A 184 11.96 18.73 9.71
N LEU A 185 11.45 17.52 9.69
CA LEU A 185 12.06 16.42 8.95
C LEU A 185 11.22 16.08 7.72
N VAL A 186 11.86 16.05 6.56
CA VAL A 186 11.32 15.49 5.32
C VAL A 186 11.96 14.12 5.13
N PRO A 187 11.26 13.00 5.42
CA PRO A 187 11.87 11.67 5.40
C PRO A 187 11.84 11.04 4.00
N ALA A 188 12.31 11.76 2.98
CA ALA A 188 12.35 11.29 1.59
C ALA A 188 13.55 10.37 1.33
N PHE A 189 13.76 9.34 2.17
CA PHE A 189 14.94 8.47 2.07
C PHE A 189 14.92 7.59 0.81
N THR A 190 13.74 7.29 0.29
CA THR A 190 13.50 6.51 -0.94
C THR A 190 12.68 7.29 -1.97
N GLY A 191 12.75 8.62 -1.94
CA GLY A 191 11.90 9.51 -2.71
C GLY A 191 10.63 9.89 -1.96
N LEU A 192 9.77 10.65 -2.63
CA LEU A 192 8.44 11.05 -2.14
C LEU A 192 7.37 10.30 -2.93
N GLY A 193 6.35 9.80 -2.22
CA GLY A 193 5.14 9.26 -2.80
C GLY A 193 4.15 10.35 -3.21
N ALA A 194 2.87 10.03 -3.19
CA ALA A 194 1.83 11.00 -3.50
C ALA A 194 1.93 12.25 -2.59
N PRO A 195 1.57 13.44 -3.05
CA PRO A 195 1.16 13.79 -4.41
C PRO A 195 2.34 14.08 -5.35
N TYR A 196 3.57 14.01 -4.88
CA TYR A 196 4.77 14.48 -5.60
C TYR A 196 5.33 13.45 -6.59
N TRP A 197 5.32 12.17 -6.23
CA TRP A 197 5.88 11.05 -7.03
C TRP A 197 7.30 11.34 -7.53
N ASP A 198 8.13 11.92 -6.64
CA ASP A 198 9.53 12.29 -6.94
C ASP A 198 10.48 11.21 -6.39
N PRO A 199 11.03 10.33 -7.25
CA PRO A 199 11.96 9.29 -6.85
C PRO A 199 13.34 9.84 -6.48
N ASP A 200 13.66 11.07 -6.90
CA ASP A 200 14.96 11.69 -6.71
C ASP A 200 15.03 12.59 -5.45
N ALA A 201 13.89 12.89 -4.84
CA ALA A 201 13.83 13.58 -3.56
C ALA A 201 14.63 12.84 -2.49
N ARG A 202 15.30 13.59 -1.62
CA ARG A 202 16.09 13.04 -0.51
C ARG A 202 15.69 13.68 0.80
N GLY A 203 15.92 12.95 1.90
CA GLY A 203 15.61 13.39 3.24
C GLY A 203 16.33 14.69 3.61
N ALA A 204 15.64 15.57 4.34
CA ALA A 204 16.18 16.83 4.81
C ALA A 204 15.70 17.14 6.24
N LEU A 205 16.59 17.68 7.06
CA LEU A 205 16.27 18.22 8.38
C LEU A 205 16.47 19.75 8.33
N LEU A 206 15.40 20.49 8.58
CA LEU A 206 15.34 21.94 8.40
C LEU A 206 15.04 22.64 9.72
N GLY A 207 15.42 23.91 9.84
CA GLY A 207 15.10 24.76 10.99
C GLY A 207 15.95 24.49 12.24
N MET A 208 17.05 23.74 12.12
CA MET A 208 17.94 23.48 13.26
C MET A 208 18.64 24.76 13.75
N THR A 209 18.73 24.88 15.05
CA THR A 209 19.52 25.89 15.74
C THR A 209 20.53 25.22 16.67
N ARG A 210 21.35 26.01 17.36
CA ARG A 210 22.28 25.48 18.36
C ARG A 210 21.58 24.78 19.53
N ASP A 211 20.32 25.12 19.78
CA ASP A 211 19.50 24.57 20.86
C ASP A 211 18.71 23.32 20.43
N THR A 212 18.80 22.90 19.16
CA THR A 212 18.16 21.71 18.66
C THR A 212 18.85 20.46 19.24
N GLY A 213 18.09 19.65 19.95
CA GLY A 213 18.57 18.41 20.57
C GLY A 213 17.81 17.17 20.05
N ILE A 214 18.01 16.05 20.74
CA ILE A 214 17.39 14.77 20.40
C ILE A 214 15.85 14.87 20.39
N LYS A 215 15.29 15.58 21.38
CA LYS A 215 13.84 15.72 21.55
C LYS A 215 13.19 16.38 20.33
N GLU A 216 13.80 17.44 19.84
CA GLU A 216 13.31 18.19 18.67
C GLU A 216 13.41 17.36 17.39
N VAL A 217 14.50 16.61 17.20
CA VAL A 217 14.68 15.72 16.04
C VAL A 217 13.67 14.56 16.06
N VAL A 218 13.45 13.93 17.23
CA VAL A 218 12.47 12.87 17.38
C VAL A 218 11.06 13.39 17.14
N THR A 219 10.73 14.56 17.68
CA THR A 219 9.43 15.22 17.47
C THR A 219 9.23 15.54 15.98
N ALA A 220 10.24 16.08 15.30
CA ALA A 220 10.18 16.35 13.86
C ALA A 220 9.93 15.06 13.07
N GLY A 221 10.51 13.93 13.49
CA GLY A 221 10.27 12.60 12.91
C GLY A 221 8.82 12.17 13.05
N LEU A 222 8.21 12.29 14.24
CA LEU A 222 6.79 11.97 14.46
C LEU A 222 5.87 12.91 13.68
N MET A 223 6.14 14.22 13.73
CA MET A 223 5.32 15.23 13.04
C MET A 223 5.39 15.09 11.53
N SER A 224 6.49 14.60 10.97
CA SER A 224 6.62 14.36 9.53
C SER A 224 5.57 13.40 8.99
N LEU A 225 5.18 12.38 9.77
CA LEU A 225 4.10 11.45 9.42
C LEU A 225 2.75 12.17 9.39
N CYS A 226 2.49 13.02 10.39
CA CYS A 226 1.25 13.80 10.47
C CYS A 226 1.12 14.76 9.29
N TYR A 227 2.20 15.45 8.92
CA TYR A 227 2.20 16.36 7.78
C TYR A 227 1.97 15.63 6.46
N HIS A 228 2.59 14.46 6.25
CA HIS A 228 2.33 13.66 5.06
C HIS A 228 0.87 13.18 5.00
N CYS A 229 0.30 12.71 6.12
CA CYS A 229 -1.12 12.34 6.17
C CYS A 229 -2.03 13.54 5.86
N LEU A 230 -1.68 14.74 6.35
CA LEU A 230 -2.46 15.95 6.11
C LEU A 230 -2.51 16.35 4.63
N LEU A 231 -1.43 16.11 3.87
CA LEU A 231 -1.38 16.39 2.43
C LEU A 231 -2.42 15.60 1.63
N TYR A 232 -2.90 14.44 2.13
CA TYR A 232 -3.93 13.63 1.47
C TYR A 232 -5.36 14.02 1.85
N THR A 233 -5.51 14.70 2.99
CA THR A 233 -6.82 14.97 3.61
C THR A 233 -7.20 16.45 3.57
N SER A 234 -6.35 17.30 2.98
CA SER A 234 -6.52 18.76 3.00
C SER A 234 -7.29 19.33 1.81
N ASP A 235 -8.01 18.49 1.04
CA ASP A 235 -8.92 18.93 -0.04
C ASP A 235 -10.35 18.62 0.23
#